data_66227f255a2162d3d004d555096f5a9b
#
_entry.id   66227f255a2162d3d004d555096f5a9b
#
_cell.length_a   1.000
_cell.length_b   1.000
_cell.length_c   1.000
_cell.angle_alpha   90.00
_cell.angle_beta   90.00
_cell.angle_gamma   90.00
#
_symmetry.space_group_name_H-M   'P 1'
#
loop_
_entity.id
_entity.type
_entity.pdbx_description
1 polymer ?
#
loop_
_entity_poly.entity_id
_entity_poly.type
_entity_poly.pdbx_seq_one_letter_code
_entity_poly.pdbx_strand_id
1 'polypeptide(L)'
;MRRCVPVLTGFTMFLAAAFVTSAQSAPETLRPPANEQLLSQVHAKGEQIYSCKADGAQFAWTLKGVEAQLTDKDGKPFGKHYTGPMWEAKDGSRITGKAAANYPSPEKDSIPWLLVSVASHSGSEGALTKVTSIQRLNTKGGKAPVDGCDQAHVDKEVRVPYTADYLFFAPK
;
A
#
# COMPACT_ATOMS: atom_id res chain seq x y z
N MET A 1 7.75 -52.56 -57.28
CA MET A 1 7.05 -52.60 -56.00
C MET A 1 7.64 -51.50 -55.11
N ARG A 2 6.99 -50.35 -54.99
CA ARG A 2 7.44 -49.19 -54.13
C ARG A 2 6.57 -49.16 -52.88
N ARG A 3 7.21 -49.37 -51.75
CA ARG A 3 6.54 -49.28 -50.42
C ARG A 3 6.47 -47.82 -49.94
N CYS A 4 5.26 -47.30 -49.77
CA CYS A 4 5.03 -46.04 -49.11
C CYS A 4 5.07 -46.21 -47.59
N VAL A 5 5.90 -45.41 -46.89
CA VAL A 5 5.95 -45.30 -45.41
C VAL A 5 5.13 -44.10 -45.01
N PRO A 6 4.15 -44.18 -44.11
CA PRO A 6 3.44 -43.01 -43.61
C PRO A 6 4.28 -42.31 -42.53
N VAL A 7 4.47 -41.02 -42.70
CA VAL A 7 5.05 -40.10 -41.68
C VAL A 7 3.96 -39.73 -40.72
N LEU A 8 4.07 -40.18 -39.47
CA LEU A 8 3.22 -39.72 -38.35
C LEU A 8 3.76 -38.37 -37.82
N THR A 9 3.06 -37.29 -38.11
CA THR A 9 3.31 -35.99 -37.52
C THR A 9 2.65 -35.95 -36.13
N GLY A 10 3.47 -36.04 -35.07
CA GLY A 10 3.04 -35.88 -33.69
C GLY A 10 2.76 -34.38 -33.39
N PHE A 11 1.52 -34.07 -33.12
CA PHE A 11 1.08 -32.71 -32.67
C PHE A 11 1.25 -32.62 -31.16
N THR A 12 2.31 -31.97 -30.71
CA THR A 12 2.56 -31.71 -29.26
C THR A 12 1.71 -30.53 -28.79
N MET A 13 0.66 -30.83 -28.06
CA MET A 13 -0.22 -29.83 -27.47
C MET A 13 0.43 -29.24 -26.19
N PHE A 14 0.96 -28.02 -26.27
CA PHE A 14 1.43 -27.29 -25.11
C PHE A 14 0.25 -26.80 -24.30
N LEU A 15 0.04 -27.40 -23.12
CA LEU A 15 -0.90 -26.88 -22.11
C LEU A 15 -0.26 -25.66 -21.43
N ALA A 16 -0.72 -24.46 -21.76
CA ALA A 16 -0.36 -23.25 -21.02
C ALA A 16 -1.12 -23.26 -19.69
N ALA A 17 -0.42 -23.52 -18.60
CA ALA A 17 -0.97 -23.34 -17.25
C ALA A 17 -1.14 -21.85 -16.97
N ALA A 18 -2.38 -21.37 -16.96
CA ALA A 18 -2.71 -20.03 -16.50
C ALA A 18 -2.53 -19.98 -14.97
N PHE A 19 -1.51 -19.26 -14.50
CA PHE A 19 -1.37 -18.91 -13.08
C PHE A 19 -2.47 -17.91 -12.72
N VAL A 20 -3.53 -18.39 -12.06
CA VAL A 20 -4.53 -17.54 -11.43
C VAL A 20 -3.89 -16.97 -10.17
N THR A 21 -3.38 -15.73 -10.24
CA THR A 21 -2.98 -14.98 -9.06
C THR A 21 -4.25 -14.66 -8.27
N SER A 22 -4.48 -15.40 -7.18
CA SER A 22 -5.56 -15.11 -6.24
C SER A 22 -5.26 -13.78 -5.57
N ALA A 23 -6.08 -12.76 -5.83
CA ALA A 23 -6.02 -11.53 -5.07
C ALA A 23 -6.34 -11.86 -3.61
N GLN A 24 -5.38 -11.59 -2.72
CA GLN A 24 -5.53 -11.89 -1.29
C GLN A 24 -6.59 -10.97 -0.70
N SER A 25 -7.69 -11.52 -0.22
CA SER A 25 -8.76 -10.74 0.41
C SER A 25 -8.27 -10.14 1.73
N ALA A 26 -8.70 -8.91 2.01
CA ALA A 26 -8.37 -8.26 3.28
C ALA A 26 -8.89 -9.09 4.47
N PRO A 27 -8.08 -9.22 5.56
CA PRO A 27 -8.52 -9.84 6.80
C PRO A 27 -9.78 -9.18 7.38
N GLU A 28 -10.59 -9.97 8.10
CA GLU A 28 -11.83 -9.49 8.73
C GLU A 28 -11.62 -8.25 9.61
N THR A 29 -10.50 -8.22 10.36
CA THR A 29 -10.13 -7.10 11.24
C THR A 29 -9.88 -5.78 10.49
N LEU A 30 -9.68 -5.83 9.20
CA LEU A 30 -9.46 -4.65 8.35
C LEU A 30 -10.68 -4.31 7.50
N ARG A 31 -11.84 -4.96 7.71
CA ARG A 31 -13.06 -4.61 6.97
C ARG A 31 -13.56 -3.22 7.33
N PRO A 32 -13.89 -2.39 6.33
CA PRO A 32 -14.57 -1.12 6.59
C PRO A 32 -15.98 -1.38 7.15
N PRO A 33 -16.61 -0.38 7.78
CA PRO A 33 -17.99 -0.44 8.25
C PRO A 33 -18.97 -0.97 7.19
N ALA A 34 -19.93 -1.80 7.61
CA ALA A 34 -20.86 -2.48 6.67
C ALA A 34 -21.77 -1.53 5.87
N ASN A 35 -21.97 -0.31 6.37
CA ASN A 35 -22.73 0.77 5.71
C ASN A 35 -21.87 1.60 4.74
N GLU A 36 -20.60 1.23 4.50
CA GLU A 36 -19.72 1.87 3.54
C GLU A 36 -19.57 1.03 2.27
N GLN A 37 -19.17 1.68 1.20
CA GLN A 37 -18.85 1.10 -0.10
C GLN A 37 -17.52 1.63 -0.61
N LEU A 38 -16.86 0.85 -1.47
CA LEU A 38 -15.64 1.29 -2.15
C LEU A 38 -15.96 2.44 -3.10
N LEU A 39 -15.31 3.58 -2.87
CA LEU A 39 -15.39 4.77 -3.71
C LEU A 39 -14.31 4.78 -4.79
N SER A 40 -13.05 4.52 -4.38
CA SER A 40 -11.93 4.47 -5.31
C SER A 40 -10.76 3.64 -4.73
N GLN A 41 -9.90 3.18 -5.64
CA GLN A 41 -8.64 2.51 -5.30
C GLN A 41 -7.50 3.23 -6.02
N VAL A 42 -6.39 3.43 -5.30
CA VAL A 42 -5.17 4.03 -5.85
C VAL A 42 -3.95 3.22 -5.44
N HIS A 43 -2.92 3.25 -6.27
CA HIS A 43 -1.62 2.67 -5.99
C HIS A 43 -0.67 3.76 -5.47
N ALA A 44 0.02 3.48 -4.37
CA ALA A 44 1.02 4.34 -3.76
C ALA A 44 2.43 3.83 -4.06
N LYS A 45 3.32 4.75 -4.44
CA LYS A 45 4.75 4.51 -4.54
C LYS A 45 5.50 5.67 -3.88
N GLY A 46 6.34 5.35 -2.90
CA GLY A 46 7.06 6.38 -2.14
C GLY A 46 7.96 5.80 -1.07
N GLU A 47 8.12 6.52 0.03
CA GLU A 47 9.06 6.21 1.09
C GLU A 47 8.43 6.42 2.47
N GLN A 48 8.71 5.48 3.39
CA GLN A 48 8.57 5.70 4.83
C GLN A 48 9.84 6.41 5.32
N ILE A 49 9.68 7.44 6.14
CA ILE A 49 10.78 8.24 6.67
C ILE A 49 10.92 7.92 8.15
N TYR A 50 12.09 7.44 8.54
CA TYR A 50 12.40 7.13 9.93
C TYR A 50 13.52 8.05 10.44
N SER A 51 13.44 8.41 11.73
CA SER A 51 14.51 9.11 12.44
C SER A 51 15.05 8.21 13.54
N CYS A 52 16.36 8.12 13.67
CA CYS A 52 16.99 7.42 14.77
C CYS A 52 16.76 8.21 16.07
N LYS A 53 16.17 7.58 17.06
CA LYS A 53 15.86 8.20 18.34
C LYS A 53 16.48 7.43 19.49
N ALA A 54 16.98 8.18 20.49
CA ALA A 54 17.40 7.64 21.76
C ALA A 54 16.20 7.53 22.71
N ASP A 55 16.07 6.40 23.39
CA ASP A 55 15.16 6.18 24.52
C ASP A 55 15.96 5.58 25.68
N GLY A 56 16.42 6.43 26.57
CA GLY A 56 17.39 6.06 27.59
C GLY A 56 18.69 5.56 26.98
N ALA A 57 19.09 4.31 27.27
CA ALA A 57 20.27 3.66 26.72
C ALA A 57 20.01 2.91 25.41
N GLN A 58 18.79 2.91 24.90
CA GLN A 58 18.42 2.23 23.67
C GLN A 58 18.28 3.20 22.50
N PHE A 59 18.48 2.70 21.28
CA PHE A 59 18.34 3.46 20.06
C PHE A 59 17.43 2.71 19.09
N ALA A 60 16.52 3.43 18.45
CA ALA A 60 15.59 2.82 17.49
C ALA A 60 15.20 3.78 16.36
N TRP A 61 14.99 3.22 15.19
CA TRP A 61 14.36 3.94 14.08
C TRP A 61 12.87 4.15 14.37
N THR A 62 12.48 5.38 14.59
CA THR A 62 11.09 5.79 14.85
C THR A 62 10.49 6.42 13.61
N LEU A 63 9.26 6.01 13.25
CA LEU A 63 8.57 6.59 12.10
C LEU A 63 8.37 8.10 12.30
N LYS A 64 8.95 8.89 11.42
CA LYS A 64 8.82 10.35 11.36
C LYS A 64 7.71 10.77 10.40
N GLY A 65 7.55 10.05 9.28
CA GLY A 65 6.60 10.42 8.27
C GLY A 65 6.59 9.50 7.05
N VAL A 66 5.90 9.94 6.05
CA VAL A 66 5.73 9.27 4.77
C VAL A 66 5.66 10.29 3.65
N GLU A 67 6.16 9.93 2.47
CA GLU A 67 5.98 10.66 1.22
C GLU A 67 5.71 9.67 0.09
N ALA A 68 4.56 9.77 -0.58
CA ALA A 68 4.23 8.91 -1.70
C ALA A 68 3.38 9.61 -2.76
N GLN A 69 3.59 9.23 -4.01
CA GLN A 69 2.71 9.57 -5.12
C GLN A 69 1.60 8.53 -5.22
N LEU A 70 0.41 8.99 -5.54
CA LEU A 70 -0.77 8.16 -5.72
C LEU A 70 -1.18 8.17 -7.19
N THR A 71 -1.42 7.00 -7.75
CA THR A 71 -1.93 6.82 -9.11
C THR A 71 -3.23 6.02 -9.08
N ASP A 72 -4.12 6.29 -10.00
CA ASP A 72 -5.33 5.49 -10.20
C ASP A 72 -5.03 4.13 -10.87
N LYS A 73 -6.07 3.32 -11.09
CA LYS A 73 -5.97 2.01 -11.76
C LYS A 73 -5.41 2.07 -13.19
N ASP A 74 -5.47 3.23 -13.84
CA ASP A 74 -4.98 3.45 -15.21
C ASP A 74 -3.55 4.05 -15.20
N GLY A 75 -2.92 4.18 -14.02
CA GLY A 75 -1.59 4.76 -13.83
C GLY A 75 -1.57 6.29 -13.90
N LYS A 76 -2.72 6.95 -13.97
CA LYS A 76 -2.78 8.42 -13.99
C LYS A 76 -2.58 8.98 -12.59
N PRO A 77 -1.91 10.14 -12.46
CA PRO A 77 -1.71 10.78 -11.16
C PRO A 77 -3.04 11.12 -10.49
N PHE A 78 -3.27 10.55 -9.31
CA PHE A 78 -4.43 10.82 -8.46
C PHE A 78 -4.13 11.90 -7.41
N GLY A 79 -2.95 11.86 -6.80
CA GLY A 79 -2.59 12.76 -5.71
C GLY A 79 -1.33 12.34 -4.98
N LYS A 80 -1.26 12.63 -3.68
CA LYS A 80 -0.11 12.30 -2.81
C LYS A 80 -0.56 11.92 -1.40
N HIS A 81 0.32 11.15 -0.73
CA HIS A 81 0.20 10.81 0.68
C HIS A 81 1.45 11.26 1.40
N TYR A 82 1.30 11.97 2.50
CA TYR A 82 2.42 12.55 3.23
C TYR A 82 2.18 12.63 4.75
N THR A 83 3.21 13.07 5.46
CA THR A 83 3.22 13.16 6.92
C THR A 83 2.01 13.89 7.46
N GLY A 84 1.44 13.31 8.55
CA GLY A 84 0.30 13.90 9.22
C GLY A 84 -0.92 13.03 9.44
N PRO A 85 -0.94 11.72 9.16
CA PRO A 85 -0.95 11.05 7.85
C PRO A 85 -2.04 11.64 6.97
N MET A 86 -1.66 12.31 5.91
CA MET A 86 -2.56 13.07 5.03
C MET A 86 -2.59 12.49 3.62
N TRP A 87 -3.76 12.38 3.04
CA TRP A 87 -4.00 12.12 1.61
C TRP A 87 -4.57 13.38 0.97
N GLU A 88 -4.01 13.76 -0.16
CA GLU A 88 -4.43 14.92 -0.93
C GLU A 88 -4.62 14.49 -2.39
N ALA A 89 -5.83 14.67 -2.92
CA ALA A 89 -6.12 14.44 -4.33
C ALA A 89 -5.76 15.67 -5.19
N LYS A 90 -5.62 15.47 -6.48
CA LYS A 90 -5.26 16.55 -7.44
C LYS A 90 -6.28 17.69 -7.49
N ASP A 91 -7.53 17.43 -7.13
CA ASP A 91 -8.59 18.43 -7.04
C ASP A 91 -8.48 19.32 -5.79
N GLY A 92 -7.50 19.05 -4.92
CA GLY A 92 -7.26 19.79 -3.69
C GLY A 92 -8.06 19.30 -2.49
N SER A 93 -8.91 18.27 -2.63
CA SER A 93 -9.56 17.65 -1.49
C SER A 93 -8.55 16.88 -0.65
N ARG A 94 -8.67 16.94 0.68
CA ARG A 94 -7.71 16.38 1.64
C ARG A 94 -8.42 15.69 2.79
N ILE A 95 -7.81 14.62 3.26
CA ILE A 95 -8.21 13.93 4.49
C ILE A 95 -7.00 13.63 5.35
N THR A 96 -7.19 13.65 6.67
CA THR A 96 -6.27 13.05 7.64
C THR A 96 -6.89 11.80 8.23
N GLY A 97 -6.08 10.85 8.65
CA GLY A 97 -6.57 9.60 9.18
C GLY A 97 -5.88 9.18 10.47
N LYS A 98 -6.51 8.24 11.16
CA LYS A 98 -5.96 7.56 12.34
C LYS A 98 -6.13 6.06 12.15
N ALA A 99 -5.05 5.30 12.40
CA ALA A 99 -5.12 3.83 12.33
C ALA A 99 -6.15 3.31 13.34
N ALA A 100 -7.14 2.58 12.84
CA ALA A 100 -8.20 1.93 13.63
C ALA A 100 -7.86 0.47 13.91
N ALA A 101 -7.24 -0.23 12.93
CA ALA A 101 -6.77 -1.60 13.05
C ALA A 101 -5.53 -1.82 12.19
N ASN A 102 -4.75 -2.83 12.54
CA ASN A 102 -3.61 -3.27 11.75
C ASN A 102 -3.58 -4.80 11.63
N TYR A 103 -2.90 -5.27 10.58
CA TYR A 103 -2.64 -6.68 10.34
C TYR A 103 -1.25 -6.83 9.71
N PRO A 104 -0.45 -7.82 10.13
CA PRO A 104 0.86 -8.05 9.53
C PRO A 104 0.76 -8.23 8.01
N SER A 105 1.66 -7.59 7.26
CA SER A 105 1.74 -7.85 5.82
C SER A 105 2.17 -9.31 5.58
N PRO A 106 1.59 -10.00 4.60
CA PRO A 106 2.10 -11.31 4.18
C PRO A 106 3.47 -11.22 3.49
N GLU A 107 3.80 -10.04 2.97
CA GLU A 107 5.10 -9.77 2.36
C GLU A 107 6.16 -9.47 3.43
N LYS A 108 7.27 -10.21 3.39
CA LYS A 108 8.40 -10.02 4.29
C LYS A 108 8.94 -8.57 4.19
N ASP A 109 9.41 -8.03 5.31
CA ASP A 109 10.03 -6.71 5.42
C ASP A 109 9.12 -5.55 4.94
N SER A 110 7.81 -5.78 4.99
CA SER A 110 6.80 -4.79 4.60
C SER A 110 6.08 -4.19 5.80
N ILE A 111 5.67 -2.93 5.65
CA ILE A 111 4.81 -2.27 6.64
C ILE A 111 3.45 -2.97 6.74
N PRO A 112 2.80 -2.97 7.92
CA PRO A 112 1.53 -3.67 8.10
C PRO A 112 0.41 -3.13 7.21
N TRP A 113 -0.56 -3.97 6.91
CA TRP A 113 -1.85 -3.57 6.38
C TRP A 113 -2.64 -2.83 7.44
N LEU A 114 -3.48 -1.86 7.05
CA LEU A 114 -4.23 -1.03 7.98
C LEU A 114 -5.69 -0.86 7.56
N LEU A 115 -6.55 -0.72 8.55
CA LEU A 115 -7.78 0.04 8.45
C LEU A 115 -7.55 1.40 9.12
N VAL A 116 -7.87 2.48 8.42
CA VAL A 116 -7.71 3.86 8.87
C VAL A 116 -9.08 4.51 8.91
N SER A 117 -9.44 5.14 10.04
CA SER A 117 -10.61 6.02 10.11
C SER A 117 -10.21 7.44 9.73
N VAL A 118 -11.01 8.11 8.92
CA VAL A 118 -10.80 9.51 8.58
C VAL A 118 -11.08 10.36 9.81
N ALA A 119 -10.13 11.20 10.18
CA ALA A 119 -10.21 12.09 11.35
C ALA A 119 -10.69 13.49 10.96
N SER A 120 -10.33 13.98 9.78
CA SER A 120 -10.75 15.28 9.29
C SER A 120 -10.73 15.38 7.77
N HIS A 121 -11.53 16.28 7.24
CA HIS A 121 -11.57 16.72 5.85
C HIS A 121 -11.12 18.17 5.76
N SER A 122 -10.45 18.54 4.68
CA SER A 122 -10.03 19.92 4.40
C SER A 122 -9.80 20.12 2.89
N GLY A 123 -9.51 21.37 2.52
CA GLY A 123 -9.29 21.72 1.10
C GLY A 123 -10.58 21.88 0.31
N SER A 124 -10.51 21.67 -0.99
CA SER A 124 -11.65 21.79 -1.91
C SER A 124 -12.62 20.60 -1.79
N GLU A 125 -13.85 20.76 -2.26
CA GLU A 125 -14.69 19.60 -2.54
C GLU A 125 -14.10 18.79 -3.69
N GLY A 126 -14.18 17.44 -3.59
CA GLY A 126 -13.59 16.57 -4.60
C GLY A 126 -13.57 15.10 -4.21
N ALA A 127 -12.65 14.36 -4.77
CA ALA A 127 -12.58 12.89 -4.72
C ALA A 127 -12.53 12.32 -3.29
N LEU A 128 -11.99 13.07 -2.31
CA LEU A 128 -11.82 12.61 -0.94
C LEU A 128 -12.88 13.16 0.03
N THR A 129 -13.76 14.04 -0.40
CA THR A 129 -14.72 14.75 0.49
C THR A 129 -15.66 13.81 1.27
N LYS A 130 -16.06 12.69 0.66
CA LYS A 130 -16.99 11.74 1.29
C LYS A 130 -16.31 10.52 1.93
N VAL A 131 -14.99 10.42 1.85
CA VAL A 131 -14.24 9.28 2.39
C VAL A 131 -14.30 9.27 3.90
N THR A 132 -14.68 8.15 4.50
CA THR A 132 -14.80 7.95 5.94
C THR A 132 -13.84 6.89 6.48
N SER A 133 -13.43 5.94 5.63
CA SER A 133 -12.38 4.98 5.98
C SER A 133 -11.47 4.65 4.80
N ILE A 134 -10.29 4.15 5.10
CA ILE A 134 -9.27 3.79 4.14
C ILE A 134 -8.69 2.44 4.53
N GLN A 135 -8.54 1.52 3.57
CA GLN A 135 -7.66 0.36 3.75
C GLN A 135 -6.31 0.63 3.09
N ARG A 136 -5.22 0.27 3.77
CA ARG A 136 -3.89 0.10 3.18
C ARG A 136 -3.61 -1.38 3.08
N LEU A 137 -3.53 -1.89 1.86
CA LEU A 137 -3.30 -3.30 1.55
C LEU A 137 -2.10 -3.48 0.63
N ASN A 138 -1.71 -4.72 0.36
CA ASN A 138 -0.69 -5.10 -0.64
C ASN A 138 0.62 -4.34 -0.47
N THR A 139 1.01 -4.10 0.77
CA THR A 139 2.24 -3.37 1.09
C THR A 139 3.48 -4.17 0.71
N LYS A 140 4.46 -3.50 0.11
CA LYS A 140 5.80 -4.05 -0.14
C LYS A 140 6.84 -3.07 0.35
N GLY A 141 7.77 -3.53 1.17
CA GLY A 141 8.84 -2.71 1.75
C GLY A 141 8.34 -1.72 2.81
N GLY A 142 9.11 -0.69 3.05
CA GLY A 142 8.79 0.40 3.97
C GLY A 142 9.05 0.12 5.45
N LYS A 143 9.46 -1.10 5.83
CA LYS A 143 9.75 -1.44 7.24
C LYS A 143 11.05 -0.75 7.70
N ALA A 144 11.07 -0.27 8.94
CA ALA A 144 12.26 0.31 9.53
C ALA A 144 13.46 -0.64 9.45
N PRO A 145 14.68 -0.15 9.17
CA PRO A 145 15.88 -0.98 9.27
C PRO A 145 16.06 -1.54 10.67
N VAL A 146 16.69 -2.71 10.77
CA VAL A 146 17.02 -3.34 12.07
C VAL A 146 18.28 -2.73 12.67
N ASP A 147 19.20 -2.28 11.81
CA ASP A 147 20.53 -1.80 12.18
C ASP A 147 20.72 -0.31 11.84
N GLY A 148 21.87 0.25 12.25
CA GLY A 148 22.31 1.60 11.87
C GLY A 148 21.70 2.74 12.68
N CYS A 149 20.93 2.45 13.75
CA CYS A 149 20.52 3.44 14.73
C CYS A 149 21.29 3.21 16.04
N ASP A 150 22.20 4.11 16.36
CA ASP A 150 23.04 4.10 17.56
C ASP A 150 23.33 5.55 18.01
N GLN A 151 24.17 5.70 19.02
CA GLN A 151 24.52 7.00 19.57
C GLN A 151 25.12 7.98 18.52
N ALA A 152 25.88 7.49 17.55
CA ALA A 152 26.48 8.30 16.50
C ALA A 152 25.48 8.71 15.40
N HIS A 153 24.32 8.08 15.38
CA HIS A 153 23.29 8.28 14.35
C HIS A 153 22.01 8.94 14.89
N VAL A 154 21.97 9.37 16.16
CA VAL A 154 20.83 10.09 16.72
C VAL A 154 20.44 11.26 15.83
N ASP A 155 19.13 11.42 15.59
CA ASP A 155 18.49 12.40 14.70
C ASP A 155 18.77 12.25 13.20
N LYS A 156 19.60 11.30 12.79
CA LYS A 156 19.73 10.96 11.36
C LYS A 156 18.44 10.32 10.84
N GLU A 157 18.16 10.55 9.57
CA GLU A 157 17.00 10.04 8.88
C GLU A 157 17.40 8.97 7.87
N VAL A 158 16.50 8.01 7.69
CA VAL A 158 16.54 7.04 6.60
C VAL A 158 15.20 7.02 5.88
N ARG A 159 15.25 6.89 4.55
CA ARG A 159 14.09 6.78 3.67
C ARG A 159 14.03 5.36 3.14
N VAL A 160 12.94 4.66 3.43
CA VAL A 160 12.75 3.26 3.06
C VAL A 160 11.66 3.16 2.01
N PRO A 161 11.99 2.76 0.77
CA PRO A 161 11.01 2.64 -0.31
C PRO A 161 9.87 1.68 0.05
N TYR A 162 8.64 2.05 -0.35
CA TYR A 162 7.48 1.18 -0.21
C TYR A 162 6.48 1.39 -1.36
N THR A 163 5.63 0.38 -1.55
CA THR A 163 4.40 0.48 -2.32
C THR A 163 3.23 -0.04 -1.50
N ALA A 164 2.03 0.41 -1.82
CA ALA A 164 0.78 -0.05 -1.20
C ALA A 164 -0.40 0.25 -2.12
N ASP A 165 -1.53 -0.43 -1.87
CA ASP A 165 -2.83 -0.03 -2.40
C ASP A 165 -3.63 0.65 -1.30
N TYR A 166 -4.21 1.83 -1.61
CA TYR A 166 -5.17 2.51 -0.77
C TYR A 166 -6.56 2.39 -1.39
N LEU A 167 -7.48 1.83 -0.63
CA LEU A 167 -8.89 1.71 -0.98
C LEU A 167 -9.66 2.71 -0.12
N PHE A 168 -10.33 3.66 -0.75
CA PHE A 168 -11.13 4.70 -0.09
C PHE A 168 -12.59 4.30 -0.04
N PHE A 169 -13.20 4.36 1.13
CA PHE A 169 -14.59 3.99 1.37
C PHE A 169 -15.40 5.20 1.82
N ALA A 170 -16.67 5.23 1.43
CA ALA A 170 -17.64 6.26 1.79
C ALA A 170 -18.99 5.62 2.13
N PRO A 171 -19.88 6.30 2.87
CA PRO A 171 -21.24 5.83 3.11
C PRO A 171 -21.98 5.49 1.80
N LYS A 172 -22.82 4.44 1.88
CA LYS A 172 -23.70 4.00 0.78
C LYS A 172 -24.77 5.03 0.46
#